data_53c46ba3e71b20d8eea37c9b7dbc0741
#
_entry.id   53c46ba3e71b20d8eea37c9b7dbc0741
#
_cell.length_a   1.000
_cell.length_b   1.000
_cell.length_c   1.000
_cell.angle_alpha   90.00
_cell.angle_beta   90.00
_cell.angle_gamma   90.00
#
_symmetry.space_group_name_H-M   'P 1'
#
loop_
_entity.id
_entity.type
_entity.pdbx_description
1 polymer ?
#
loop_
_entity_poly.entity_id
_entity_poly.type
_entity_poly.pdbx_seq_one_letter_code
_entity_poly.pdbx_strand_id
1 'polypeptide(L)'
;MSENGAGKPAGRRDGRRGRPQDGQQNRPQGEREGGQSARSPRGRRNVQPDNPQGGSQSGRPAGSSGRSGSSRPVAGTAVGKPAFNWTWRDYALQLSVVIIGIVVTFAGSGLISRWASQRQVRTVMQLVVSELEQNREMLRDVYSNLDYDRRGMLMFMEYDELEDIPADSLAHYSLLLSYLPSYRPQQEALEVLKSSDIVSAVGDKQFLADIFGCYNRLNDFRENVAMYSGRKQDAQNHLFVNTPGFSLAPMGTYGSWKIIFEDPLCAAFIGTSAYFFGGGDYFGHMIQAVDDVIASINKKYRFERQGVQK
;
A
#
# COMPACT_ATOMS: atom_id res chain seq x y z
N MET A 1 32.95 -46.04 -58.51
CA MET A 1 34.24 -46.54 -58.07
C MET A 1 34.36 -46.10 -56.66
N SER A 2 34.00 -46.96 -55.75
CA SER A 2 34.83 -47.82 -54.89
C SER A 2 35.48 -46.95 -53.79
N GLU A 3 35.48 -47.18 -52.55
CA GLU A 3 35.10 -48.29 -51.65
C GLU A 3 35.31 -47.82 -50.20
N ASN A 4 34.43 -48.22 -49.32
CA ASN A 4 34.69 -48.93 -48.08
C ASN A 4 35.64 -48.35 -47.01
N GLY A 5 35.19 -48.28 -45.79
CA GLY A 5 35.97 -48.32 -44.57
C GLY A 5 35.13 -48.28 -43.30
N ALA A 6 34.58 -49.44 -42.92
CA ALA A 6 33.98 -49.72 -41.65
C ALA A 6 35.01 -49.79 -40.51
N GLY A 7 34.58 -49.40 -39.30
CA GLY A 7 35.38 -49.62 -38.08
C GLY A 7 34.64 -49.31 -36.80
N LYS A 8 33.74 -50.20 -36.29
CA LYS A 8 33.46 -50.37 -34.85
C LYS A 8 34.54 -51.27 -34.24
N PRO A 9 34.89 -51.08 -32.97
CA PRO A 9 34.38 -52.09 -32.03
C PRO A 9 33.90 -51.55 -30.68
N ALA A 10 33.04 -52.39 -30.13
CA ALA A 10 32.49 -52.39 -28.81
C ALA A 10 33.54 -52.57 -27.70
N GLY A 11 33.34 -51.95 -26.58
CA GLY A 11 34.00 -52.19 -25.32
C GLY A 11 33.04 -52.08 -24.13
N ARG A 12 32.36 -53.21 -23.84
CA ARG A 12 31.73 -53.48 -22.57
C ARG A 12 32.80 -53.56 -21.48
N ARG A 13 32.56 -52.90 -20.34
CA ARG A 13 33.08 -53.35 -19.04
C ARG A 13 32.06 -53.04 -17.94
N ASP A 14 31.47 -54.11 -17.46
CA ASP A 14 30.83 -54.25 -16.15
C ASP A 14 31.83 -53.97 -15.03
N GLY A 15 31.39 -53.41 -13.94
CA GLY A 15 32.22 -53.37 -12.76
C GLY A 15 31.60 -52.66 -11.54
N ARG A 16 30.80 -53.45 -10.79
CA ARG A 16 30.78 -53.46 -9.31
C ARG A 16 30.09 -52.33 -8.54
N ARG A 17 29.04 -52.74 -7.97
CA ARG A 17 28.40 -52.33 -6.68
C ARG A 17 29.46 -52.18 -5.58
N GLY A 18 29.34 -51.06 -4.87
CA GLY A 18 29.96 -50.84 -3.58
C GLY A 18 29.07 -49.93 -2.77
N ARG A 19 28.28 -50.57 -1.88
CA ARG A 19 27.68 -49.93 -0.72
C ARG A 19 28.65 -50.10 0.45
N PRO A 20 28.90 -49.12 1.24
CA PRO A 20 28.99 -49.28 2.67
C PRO A 20 28.03 -48.25 3.35
N GLN A 21 27.19 -48.69 4.17
CA GLN A 21 27.27 -48.95 5.61
C GLN A 21 27.27 -47.67 6.46
N ASP A 22 26.21 -47.63 7.22
CA ASP A 22 25.91 -46.94 8.46
C ASP A 22 27.13 -46.50 9.27
N GLY A 23 27.11 -45.30 9.72
CA GLY A 23 27.98 -44.74 10.78
C GLY A 23 27.25 -43.64 11.51
N GLN A 24 26.46 -44.04 12.48
CA GLN A 24 26.38 -43.63 13.90
C GLN A 24 26.63 -42.14 14.18
N GLN A 25 25.58 -41.46 14.61
CA GLN A 25 25.45 -40.82 15.94
C GLN A 25 26.72 -40.18 16.51
N ASN A 26 26.72 -38.84 16.50
CA ASN A 26 27.28 -38.10 17.63
C ASN A 26 26.47 -36.83 17.86
N ARG A 27 25.63 -36.89 18.90
CA ARG A 27 25.14 -35.75 19.67
C ARG A 27 26.23 -35.38 20.67
N PRO A 28 26.56 -34.13 20.86
CA PRO A 28 27.00 -33.63 22.15
C PRO A 28 25.77 -33.08 22.92
N GLN A 29 25.49 -33.75 24.03
CA GLN A 29 24.80 -33.21 25.18
C GLN A 29 25.78 -32.34 25.97
N GLY A 30 25.22 -31.32 26.60
CA GLY A 30 25.84 -30.52 27.65
C GLY A 30 26.08 -29.10 27.14
N GLU A 31 25.65 -28.08 27.76
CA GLU A 31 25.52 -27.82 29.20
C GLU A 31 24.44 -26.78 29.49
N ARG A 32 23.70 -27.03 30.51
CA ARG A 32 22.88 -26.07 31.24
C ARG A 32 23.80 -25.29 32.16
N GLU A 33 23.80 -24.00 32.03
CA GLU A 33 24.03 -23.04 33.10
C GLU A 33 23.33 -21.78 32.64
N GLY A 34 22.39 -21.24 33.30
CA GLY A 34 22.32 -20.89 34.71
C GLY A 34 22.25 -19.40 34.78
N GLY A 35 21.02 -18.89 35.04
CA GLY A 35 20.90 -17.71 35.88
C GLY A 35 20.88 -16.37 35.16
N GLN A 36 19.83 -15.69 35.14
CA GLN A 36 19.46 -14.63 36.05
C GLN A 36 18.34 -13.77 35.50
N SER A 37 17.24 -13.87 36.20
CA SER A 37 16.25 -12.84 36.43
C SER A 37 16.77 -11.42 36.26
N ALA A 38 16.23 -10.67 35.31
CA ALA A 38 16.17 -9.23 35.41
C ALA A 38 14.72 -8.80 35.32
N ARG A 39 14.28 -8.32 36.44
CA ARG A 39 12.98 -7.81 36.83
C ARG A 39 12.46 -6.75 35.86
N SER A 40 11.25 -6.94 35.42
CA SER A 40 10.39 -5.87 34.87
C SER A 40 10.09 -4.83 35.96
N PRO A 41 10.14 -3.56 35.68
CA PRO A 41 9.40 -2.58 36.44
C PRO A 41 8.01 -2.41 35.85
N ARG A 42 7.02 -2.87 36.59
CA ARG A 42 5.62 -2.42 36.49
C ARG A 42 5.58 -0.92 36.78
N GLY A 43 5.18 -0.16 35.75
CA GLY A 43 4.76 1.22 35.88
C GLY A 43 3.36 1.39 35.30
N ARG A 44 2.36 0.92 36.04
CA ARG A 44 0.99 1.38 35.86
C ARG A 44 0.94 2.84 36.30
N ARG A 45 0.69 3.74 35.41
CA ARG A 45 0.02 5.01 35.69
C ARG A 45 -1.27 5.05 34.86
N ASN A 46 -2.30 4.71 35.62
CA ASN A 46 -3.67 5.00 35.33
C ASN A 46 -3.83 6.53 35.48
N VAL A 47 -3.96 7.26 34.40
CA VAL A 47 -4.39 8.66 34.42
C VAL A 47 -5.83 8.65 33.93
N GLN A 48 -6.71 8.73 34.89
CA GLN A 48 -8.12 8.98 34.76
C GLN A 48 -8.28 10.48 34.45
N PRO A 49 -8.96 10.92 33.41
CA PRO A 49 -9.28 12.33 33.25
C PRO A 49 -10.46 12.68 34.15
N ASP A 50 -10.23 13.63 35.01
CA ASP A 50 -11.18 14.30 35.87
C ASP A 50 -12.32 14.91 35.05
N ASN A 51 -13.52 14.58 35.46
CA ASN A 51 -14.77 15.16 35.05
C ASN A 51 -15.07 16.34 35.97
N PRO A 52 -15.13 17.59 35.52
CA PRO A 52 -15.60 18.66 36.35
C PRO A 52 -17.14 18.70 36.31
N GLN A 53 -17.74 18.13 37.32
CA GLN A 53 -19.09 18.50 37.71
C GLN A 53 -19.04 19.90 38.30
N GLY A 54 -19.53 20.87 37.58
CA GLY A 54 -19.75 22.24 37.99
C GLY A 54 -21.18 22.43 38.44
N GLY A 55 -21.37 22.74 39.59
CA GLY A 55 -22.21 23.24 40.56
C GLY A 55 -23.44 24.03 40.12
N SER A 56 -24.54 23.51 40.55
CA SER A 56 -25.79 24.26 40.77
C SER A 56 -25.58 25.30 41.88
N GLN A 57 -25.77 26.54 41.56
CA GLN A 57 -26.07 27.55 42.61
C GLN A 57 -27.46 28.14 42.37
N SER A 58 -28.33 27.66 43.20
CA SER A 58 -29.57 28.32 43.58
C SER A 58 -29.25 29.63 44.32
N GLY A 59 -29.63 30.72 43.75
CA GLY A 59 -29.66 32.04 44.41
C GLY A 59 -31.11 32.53 44.55
N ARG A 60 -31.72 32.28 45.68
CA ARG A 60 -32.83 33.08 46.17
C ARG A 60 -32.28 34.34 46.80
N PRO A 61 -32.97 35.48 46.67
CA PRO A 61 -33.14 36.41 47.77
C PRO A 61 -34.58 36.53 48.20
N ALA A 62 -34.76 36.38 49.46
CA ALA A 62 -35.94 36.76 50.20
C ALA A 62 -35.86 38.25 50.58
N GLY A 63 -36.99 38.84 50.75
CA GLY A 63 -37.18 40.11 51.43
C GLY A 63 -38.12 41.01 50.64
N SER A 64 -39.12 41.53 51.04
CA SER A 64 -39.76 41.84 52.30
C SER A 64 -41.00 42.70 52.02
N SER A 65 -42.08 42.41 52.77
CA SER A 65 -42.98 43.31 53.41
C SER A 65 -43.62 44.45 52.63
N GLY A 66 -44.91 44.35 52.53
CA GLY A 66 -45.79 45.30 53.17
C GLY A 66 -46.40 46.41 52.30
N ARG A 67 -47.63 46.31 52.01
CA ARG A 67 -48.58 47.33 52.44
C ARG A 67 -50.03 47.02 51.99
N SER A 68 -50.87 46.91 52.96
CA SER A 68 -52.30 47.00 52.91
C SER A 68 -52.78 48.29 52.20
N GLY A 69 -53.77 48.13 51.34
CA GLY A 69 -54.48 49.29 50.69
C GLY A 69 -55.81 48.86 50.09
N SER A 70 -56.79 48.95 50.93
CA SER A 70 -58.16 49.41 50.68
C SER A 70 -58.91 49.00 49.43
N SER A 71 -59.91 48.19 49.62
CA SER A 71 -61.06 47.89 48.82
C SER A 71 -61.77 49.06 48.17
N ARG A 72 -62.09 48.91 46.87
CA ARG A 72 -63.28 49.49 46.25
C ARG A 72 -63.80 48.48 45.23
N PRO A 73 -65.12 48.13 45.27
CA PRO A 73 -65.72 47.29 44.25
C PRO A 73 -66.05 48.16 43.03
N VAL A 74 -65.50 47.83 41.91
CA VAL A 74 -65.93 48.37 40.63
C VAL A 74 -66.75 47.29 39.92
N ALA A 75 -67.93 47.72 39.49
CA ALA A 75 -68.97 46.96 38.86
C ALA A 75 -68.50 46.04 37.70
N GLY A 76 -69.09 44.87 37.67
CA GLY A 76 -68.81 43.85 36.64
C GLY A 76 -69.16 44.32 35.25
N THR A 77 -68.18 44.25 34.41
CA THR A 77 -68.35 44.05 32.98
C THR A 77 -68.07 42.58 32.72
N ALA A 78 -69.11 41.85 32.41
CA ALA A 78 -69.02 40.48 31.95
C ALA A 78 -68.23 40.46 30.60
N VAL A 79 -66.92 40.22 30.69
CA VAL A 79 -66.11 39.88 29.51
C VAL A 79 -66.58 38.48 29.11
N GLY A 80 -67.40 38.43 28.06
CA GLY A 80 -67.76 37.18 27.42
C GLY A 80 -66.47 36.39 27.09
N LYS A 81 -66.30 35.19 27.66
CA LYS A 81 -65.29 34.27 27.29
C LYS A 81 -65.44 34.03 25.79
N PRO A 82 -64.41 34.29 24.94
CA PRO A 82 -64.44 33.87 23.56
C PRO A 82 -64.61 32.35 23.61
N ALA A 83 -65.76 31.84 23.20
CA ALA A 83 -65.95 30.43 22.93
C ALA A 83 -65.08 30.12 21.72
N PHE A 84 -63.83 29.69 21.97
CA PHE A 84 -62.92 29.25 20.97
C PHE A 84 -63.46 27.90 20.49
N ASN A 85 -64.37 27.94 19.49
CA ASN A 85 -64.81 26.74 18.80
C ASN A 85 -63.67 26.24 17.86
N TRP A 86 -62.75 25.55 18.45
CA TRP A 86 -61.76 24.81 17.69
C TRP A 86 -62.48 23.70 16.92
N THR A 87 -62.61 23.89 15.60
CA THR A 87 -63.20 22.88 14.76
C THR A 87 -62.10 21.82 14.53
N TRP A 88 -62.48 20.56 14.40
CA TRP A 88 -61.58 19.46 14.07
C TRP A 88 -60.68 19.79 12.87
N ARG A 89 -61.13 20.59 11.94
CA ARG A 89 -60.39 21.07 10.77
C ARG A 89 -59.18 21.95 11.16
N ASP A 90 -59.31 22.81 12.15
CA ASP A 90 -58.23 23.69 12.61
C ASP A 90 -57.16 22.89 13.31
N TYR A 91 -57.56 21.86 14.07
CA TYR A 91 -56.63 20.93 14.69
C TYR A 91 -55.89 20.09 13.63
N ALA A 92 -56.57 19.58 12.61
CA ALA A 92 -55.99 18.83 11.52
C ALA A 92 -55.03 19.68 10.68
N LEU A 93 -55.34 20.96 10.43
CA LEU A 93 -54.45 21.89 9.75
C LEU A 93 -53.18 22.17 10.55
N GLN A 94 -53.32 22.40 11.86
CA GLN A 94 -52.19 22.67 12.72
C GLN A 94 -51.27 21.44 12.88
N LEU A 95 -51.87 20.24 13.00
CA LEU A 95 -51.15 18.97 13.02
C LEU A 95 -50.41 18.71 11.68
N SER A 96 -51.06 19.00 10.56
CA SER A 96 -50.44 18.82 9.24
C SER A 96 -49.24 19.74 9.03
N VAL A 97 -49.27 20.97 9.48
CA VAL A 97 -48.13 21.91 9.42
C VAL A 97 -46.97 21.41 10.25
N VAL A 98 -47.23 20.87 11.45
CA VAL A 98 -46.18 20.29 12.30
C VAL A 98 -45.56 19.04 11.63
N ILE A 99 -46.40 18.15 11.10
CA ILE A 99 -45.91 16.94 10.40
C ILE A 99 -45.11 17.33 9.17
N ILE A 100 -45.57 18.27 8.37
CA ILE A 100 -44.81 18.77 7.19
C ILE A 100 -43.51 19.39 7.64
N GLY A 101 -43.49 20.20 8.69
CA GLY A 101 -42.26 20.76 9.26
C GLY A 101 -41.24 19.70 9.67
N ILE A 102 -41.70 18.65 10.36
CA ILE A 102 -40.87 17.51 10.76
C ILE A 102 -40.33 16.77 9.52
N VAL A 103 -41.21 16.44 8.58
CA VAL A 103 -40.80 15.74 7.33
C VAL A 103 -39.81 16.56 6.54
N VAL A 104 -40.02 17.86 6.38
CA VAL A 104 -39.07 18.75 5.66
C VAL A 104 -37.73 18.83 6.38
N THR A 105 -37.74 18.91 7.72
CA THR A 105 -36.50 18.94 8.52
C THR A 105 -35.72 17.62 8.39
N PHE A 106 -36.39 16.49 8.53
CA PHE A 106 -35.72 15.16 8.39
C PHE A 106 -35.29 14.87 6.95
N ALA A 107 -36.11 15.19 5.96
CA ALA A 107 -35.76 15.04 4.55
C ALA A 107 -34.62 15.98 4.16
N GLY A 108 -34.62 17.22 4.64
CA GLY A 108 -33.57 18.20 4.42
C GLY A 108 -32.24 17.79 5.04
N SER A 109 -32.22 17.29 6.27
CA SER A 109 -31.00 16.83 6.94
C SER A 109 -30.37 15.62 6.23
N GLY A 110 -31.20 14.68 5.76
CA GLY A 110 -30.73 13.51 4.99
C GLY A 110 -30.13 13.88 3.63
N LEU A 111 -30.68 14.87 2.95
CA LEU A 111 -30.16 15.37 1.68
C LEU A 111 -28.82 16.10 1.88
N ILE A 112 -28.73 16.98 2.86
CA ILE A 112 -27.47 17.71 3.17
C ILE A 112 -26.36 16.73 3.56
N SER A 113 -26.66 15.73 4.37
CA SER A 113 -25.71 14.68 4.75
C SER A 113 -25.20 13.90 3.53
N ARG A 114 -26.08 13.48 2.62
CA ARG A 114 -25.71 12.79 1.38
C ARG A 114 -24.83 13.65 0.47
N TRP A 115 -25.12 14.95 0.35
CA TRP A 115 -24.31 15.86 -0.44
C TRP A 115 -22.92 16.07 0.15
N ALA A 116 -22.83 16.19 1.47
CA ALA A 116 -21.55 16.28 2.17
C ALA A 116 -20.70 15.02 1.95
N SER A 117 -21.30 13.84 2.11
CA SER A 117 -20.64 12.55 1.86
C SER A 117 -20.17 12.40 0.41
N GLN A 118 -20.99 12.82 -0.56
CA GLN A 118 -20.63 12.77 -1.99
C GLN A 118 -19.43 13.68 -2.32
N ARG A 119 -19.37 14.88 -1.72
CA ARG A 119 -18.22 15.78 -1.88
C ARG A 119 -16.96 15.19 -1.27
N GLN A 120 -17.07 14.59 -0.09
CA GLN A 120 -15.95 13.93 0.59
C GLN A 120 -15.42 12.76 -0.24
N VAL A 121 -16.29 11.88 -0.74
CA VAL A 121 -15.93 10.79 -1.65
C VAL A 121 -15.20 11.32 -2.87
N ARG A 122 -15.71 12.39 -3.49
CA ARG A 122 -15.07 13.00 -4.67
C ARG A 122 -13.66 13.48 -4.36
N THR A 123 -13.46 14.14 -3.21
CA THR A 123 -12.13 14.60 -2.78
C THR A 123 -11.18 13.42 -2.55
N VAL A 124 -11.64 12.36 -1.87
CA VAL A 124 -10.82 11.15 -1.64
C VAL A 124 -10.46 10.48 -2.97
N MET A 125 -11.39 10.40 -3.93
CA MET A 125 -11.10 9.83 -5.25
C MET A 125 -10.09 10.67 -6.04
N GLN A 126 -10.06 12.00 -5.86
CA GLN A 126 -9.00 12.84 -6.45
C GLN A 126 -7.63 12.53 -5.82
N LEU A 127 -7.56 12.32 -4.50
CA LEU A 127 -6.33 11.90 -3.84
C LEU A 127 -5.86 10.53 -4.34
N VAL A 128 -6.79 9.57 -4.48
CA VAL A 128 -6.48 8.23 -5.05
C VAL A 128 -5.92 8.34 -6.46
N VAL A 129 -6.51 9.15 -7.33
CA VAL A 129 -5.99 9.36 -8.69
C VAL A 129 -4.58 9.95 -8.65
N SER A 130 -4.37 11.01 -7.87
CA SER A 130 -3.05 11.64 -7.75
C SER A 130 -1.99 10.67 -7.21
N GLU A 131 -2.35 9.85 -6.22
CA GLU A 131 -1.46 8.83 -5.64
C GLU A 131 -1.14 7.73 -6.66
N LEU A 132 -2.13 7.24 -7.40
CA LEU A 132 -1.92 6.25 -8.45
C LEU A 132 -1.07 6.79 -9.61
N GLU A 133 -1.21 8.07 -9.97
CA GLU A 133 -0.35 8.72 -10.97
C GLU A 133 1.11 8.78 -10.50
N GLN A 134 1.36 9.12 -9.24
CA GLN A 134 2.70 9.12 -8.66
C GLN A 134 3.28 7.69 -8.58
N ASN A 135 2.48 6.72 -8.16
CA ASN A 135 2.87 5.31 -8.13
C ASN A 135 3.22 4.79 -9.52
N ARG A 136 2.50 5.22 -10.56
CA ARG A 136 2.78 4.89 -11.97
C ARG A 136 4.12 5.44 -12.43
N GLU A 137 4.46 6.69 -12.11
CA GLU A 137 5.76 7.26 -12.47
C GLU A 137 6.90 6.52 -11.74
N MET A 138 6.77 6.28 -10.43
CA MET A 138 7.75 5.45 -9.70
C MET A 138 7.90 4.04 -10.30
N LEU A 139 6.80 3.45 -10.77
CA LEU A 139 6.81 2.15 -11.44
C LEU A 139 7.64 2.20 -12.74
N ARG A 140 7.49 3.26 -13.55
CA ARG A 140 8.28 3.47 -14.78
C ARG A 140 9.77 3.61 -14.51
N ASP A 141 10.12 4.38 -13.47
CA ASP A 141 11.52 4.60 -13.08
C ASP A 141 12.18 3.29 -12.65
N VAL A 142 11.50 2.51 -11.80
CA VAL A 142 12.00 1.21 -11.36
C VAL A 142 12.09 0.23 -12.54
N TYR A 143 11.10 0.24 -13.42
CA TYR A 143 11.12 -0.58 -14.64
C TYR A 143 12.34 -0.28 -15.51
N SER A 144 12.65 0.99 -15.74
CA SER A 144 13.80 1.39 -16.54
C SER A 144 15.10 0.78 -16.01
N ASN A 145 15.28 0.77 -14.68
CA ASN A 145 16.46 0.19 -14.04
C ASN A 145 16.49 -1.35 -14.12
N LEU A 146 15.33 -2.00 -13.93
CA LEU A 146 15.22 -3.46 -14.04
C LEU A 146 15.40 -3.94 -15.48
N ASP A 147 14.94 -3.17 -16.46
CA ASP A 147 15.15 -3.48 -17.88
C ASP A 147 16.61 -3.28 -18.31
N TYR A 148 17.29 -2.28 -17.75
CA TYR A 148 18.73 -2.14 -17.92
C TYR A 148 19.47 -3.37 -17.38
N ASP A 149 19.19 -3.80 -16.16
CA ASP A 149 19.77 -5.01 -15.57
C ASP A 149 19.47 -6.25 -16.43
N ARG A 150 18.21 -6.43 -16.84
CA ARG A 150 17.77 -7.56 -17.67
C ARG A 150 18.52 -7.62 -18.99
N ARG A 151 18.62 -6.48 -19.69
CA ARG A 151 19.34 -6.41 -20.97
C ARG A 151 20.82 -6.71 -20.81
N GLY A 152 21.44 -6.20 -19.73
CA GLY A 152 22.82 -6.51 -19.42
C GLY A 152 23.05 -8.00 -19.17
N MET A 153 22.19 -8.62 -18.36
CA MET A 153 22.27 -10.06 -18.10
C MET A 153 22.08 -10.90 -19.36
N LEU A 154 21.09 -10.56 -20.20
CA LEU A 154 20.87 -11.26 -21.47
C LEU A 154 22.07 -11.11 -22.41
N MET A 155 22.64 -9.91 -22.50
CA MET A 155 23.84 -9.67 -23.30
C MET A 155 25.01 -10.55 -22.83
N PHE A 156 25.25 -10.62 -21.50
CA PHE A 156 26.30 -11.51 -20.96
C PHE A 156 26.07 -13.00 -21.27
N MET A 157 24.79 -13.41 -21.38
CA MET A 157 24.44 -14.81 -21.71
C MET A 157 24.58 -15.15 -23.20
N GLU A 158 24.78 -14.16 -24.09
CA GLU A 158 24.96 -14.35 -25.53
C GLU A 158 26.42 -14.73 -25.90
N TYR A 159 27.37 -14.55 -24.98
CA TYR A 159 28.80 -14.81 -25.21
C TYR A 159 29.25 -15.99 -24.36
N ASP A 160 30.04 -16.88 -24.95
CA ASP A 160 30.65 -18.02 -24.24
C ASP A 160 31.84 -17.60 -23.37
N GLU A 161 32.61 -16.62 -23.84
CA GLU A 161 33.82 -16.12 -23.18
C GLU A 161 33.69 -14.59 -22.94
N LEU A 162 34.19 -14.13 -21.79
CA LEU A 162 34.15 -12.72 -21.42
C LEU A 162 34.99 -11.85 -22.38
N GLU A 163 36.04 -12.43 -22.93
CA GLU A 163 36.97 -11.82 -23.89
C GLU A 163 36.28 -11.40 -25.20
N ASP A 164 35.20 -12.08 -25.58
CA ASP A 164 34.48 -11.83 -26.82
C ASP A 164 33.51 -10.65 -26.68
N ILE A 165 33.27 -10.18 -25.45
CA ILE A 165 32.34 -9.08 -25.20
C ILE A 165 33.00 -7.74 -25.54
N PRO A 166 32.38 -6.91 -26.39
CA PRO A 166 32.87 -5.57 -26.70
C PRO A 166 33.09 -4.72 -25.45
N ALA A 167 34.21 -4.01 -25.38
CA ALA A 167 34.57 -3.16 -24.25
C ALA A 167 33.48 -2.07 -23.95
N ASP A 168 32.87 -1.55 -25.00
CA ASP A 168 31.74 -0.57 -24.86
C ASP A 168 30.52 -1.19 -24.18
N SER A 169 30.23 -2.47 -24.44
CA SER A 169 29.16 -3.21 -23.79
C SER A 169 29.45 -3.45 -22.30
N LEU A 170 30.70 -3.84 -21.99
CA LEU A 170 31.16 -3.96 -20.61
C LEU A 170 31.04 -2.63 -19.83
N ALA A 171 31.42 -1.53 -20.47
CA ALA A 171 31.33 -0.19 -19.89
C ALA A 171 29.86 0.25 -19.75
N HIS A 172 29.01 -0.06 -20.74
CA HIS A 172 27.59 0.30 -20.73
C HIS A 172 26.85 -0.29 -19.52
N TYR A 173 27.12 -1.56 -19.19
CA TYR A 173 26.46 -2.23 -18.07
C TYR A 173 27.20 -2.12 -16.73
N SER A 174 28.10 -1.15 -16.59
CA SER A 174 28.92 -0.93 -15.39
C SER A 174 28.14 -0.77 -14.07
N LEU A 175 26.87 -0.34 -14.13
CA LEU A 175 26.02 -0.17 -12.97
C LEU A 175 25.18 -1.41 -12.62
N LEU A 176 25.27 -2.49 -13.43
CA LEU A 176 24.40 -3.66 -13.29
C LEU A 176 24.40 -4.23 -11.87
N LEU A 177 25.55 -4.34 -11.21
CA LEU A 177 25.62 -4.82 -9.84
C LEU A 177 25.56 -3.70 -8.78
N SER A 178 25.93 -2.47 -9.10
CA SER A 178 26.07 -1.41 -8.09
C SER A 178 24.74 -0.78 -7.67
N TYR A 179 23.75 -0.72 -8.54
CA TYR A 179 22.45 -0.12 -8.24
C TYR A 179 21.47 -1.17 -7.70
N LEU A 180 20.85 -0.88 -6.54
CA LEU A 180 19.81 -1.71 -5.94
C LEU A 180 18.44 -1.05 -6.17
N PRO A 181 17.58 -1.60 -7.05
CA PRO A 181 16.28 -1.04 -7.29
C PRO A 181 15.40 -1.15 -6.03
N SER A 182 14.58 -0.13 -5.81
CA SER A 182 13.62 -0.13 -4.71
C SER A 182 12.31 0.49 -5.17
N TYR A 183 11.20 -0.10 -4.78
CA TYR A 183 9.87 0.39 -5.08
C TYR A 183 9.06 0.51 -3.80
N ARG A 184 8.51 1.69 -3.54
CA ARG A 184 7.70 1.97 -2.35
C ARG A 184 6.45 2.72 -2.77
N PRO A 185 5.35 2.02 -3.13
CA PRO A 185 4.11 2.69 -3.52
C PRO A 185 3.53 3.49 -2.36
N GLN A 186 3.02 4.66 -2.67
CA GLN A 186 2.23 5.46 -1.74
C GLN A 186 0.87 4.81 -1.54
N GLN A 187 0.32 4.90 -0.31
CA GLN A 187 -0.94 4.26 0.10
C GLN A 187 -1.79 5.12 1.05
N GLU A 188 -1.43 6.38 1.22
CA GLU A 188 -2.10 7.28 2.15
C GLU A 188 -3.55 7.54 1.73
N ALA A 189 -3.79 7.74 0.44
CA ALA A 189 -5.14 7.91 -0.09
C ALA A 189 -5.96 6.61 0.00
N LEU A 190 -5.32 5.45 -0.18
CA LEU A 190 -5.93 4.15 0.02
C LEU A 190 -6.42 3.97 1.47
N GLU A 191 -5.62 4.35 2.47
CA GLU A 191 -6.00 4.23 3.87
C GLU A 191 -7.20 5.13 4.20
N VAL A 192 -7.24 6.35 3.64
CA VAL A 192 -8.42 7.22 3.75
C VAL A 192 -9.64 6.59 3.07
N LEU A 193 -9.47 5.99 1.89
CA LEU A 193 -10.54 5.33 1.14
C LEU A 193 -11.14 4.15 1.90
N LYS A 194 -10.33 3.41 2.67
CA LYS A 194 -10.77 2.25 3.48
C LYS A 194 -11.65 2.64 4.67
N SER A 195 -11.77 3.93 5.00
CA SER A 195 -12.66 4.34 6.10
C SER A 195 -14.12 3.93 5.82
N SER A 196 -14.81 3.47 6.84
CA SER A 196 -16.19 2.92 6.74
C SER A 196 -17.18 3.87 6.08
N ASP A 197 -17.04 5.16 6.36
CA ASP A 197 -17.93 6.19 5.85
C ASP A 197 -17.76 6.41 4.34
N ILE A 198 -16.51 6.41 3.88
CA ILE A 198 -16.18 6.56 2.44
C ILE A 198 -16.60 5.31 1.67
N VAL A 199 -16.26 4.12 2.16
CA VAL A 199 -16.64 2.84 1.53
C VAL A 199 -18.16 2.75 1.39
N SER A 200 -18.90 3.09 2.45
CA SER A 200 -20.37 3.06 2.46
C SER A 200 -20.98 4.09 1.47
N ALA A 201 -20.36 5.27 1.36
CA ALA A 201 -20.85 6.35 0.51
C ALA A 201 -20.57 6.09 -1.00
N VAL A 202 -19.53 5.33 -1.35
CA VAL A 202 -19.24 4.94 -2.74
C VAL A 202 -20.30 3.96 -3.26
N GLY A 203 -20.75 3.00 -2.47
CA GLY A 203 -21.83 2.04 -2.75
C GLY A 203 -21.52 1.00 -3.83
N ASP A 204 -20.60 1.25 -4.74
CA ASP A 204 -20.20 0.36 -5.83
C ASP A 204 -19.04 -0.53 -5.39
N LYS A 205 -19.37 -1.75 -4.97
CA LYS A 205 -18.41 -2.69 -4.41
C LYS A 205 -17.39 -3.20 -5.43
N GLN A 206 -17.82 -3.39 -6.70
CA GLN A 206 -16.91 -3.86 -7.74
C GLN A 206 -15.87 -2.79 -8.07
N PHE A 207 -16.30 -1.56 -8.21
CA PHE A 207 -15.41 -0.42 -8.42
C PHE A 207 -14.38 -0.25 -7.29
N LEU A 208 -14.80 -0.43 -6.03
CA LEU A 208 -13.87 -0.43 -4.90
C LEU A 208 -12.91 -1.63 -4.95
N ALA A 209 -13.41 -2.81 -5.31
CA ALA A 209 -12.57 -4.01 -5.44
C ALA A 209 -11.50 -3.84 -6.53
N ASP A 210 -11.83 -3.18 -7.65
CA ASP A 210 -10.86 -2.88 -8.71
C ASP A 210 -9.75 -1.93 -8.22
N ILE A 211 -10.11 -0.88 -7.47
CA ILE A 211 -9.13 0.02 -6.85
C ILE A 211 -8.24 -0.74 -5.87
N PHE A 212 -8.83 -1.48 -4.92
CA PHE A 212 -8.05 -2.26 -3.94
C PHE A 212 -7.17 -3.32 -4.60
N GLY A 213 -7.68 -3.97 -5.65
CA GLY A 213 -6.93 -4.92 -6.45
C GLY A 213 -5.71 -4.30 -7.13
N CYS A 214 -5.83 -3.07 -7.60
CA CYS A 214 -4.70 -2.32 -8.16
C CYS A 214 -3.61 -2.10 -7.11
N TYR A 215 -3.96 -1.60 -5.92
CA TYR A 215 -2.99 -1.40 -4.83
C TYR A 215 -2.34 -2.70 -4.35
N ASN A 216 -3.09 -3.80 -4.31
CA ASN A 216 -2.52 -5.11 -3.98
C ASN A 216 -1.45 -5.51 -5.00
N ARG A 217 -1.70 -5.35 -6.31
CA ARG A 217 -0.70 -5.63 -7.35
C ARG A 217 0.55 -4.75 -7.20
N LEU A 218 0.39 -3.47 -6.83
CA LEU A 218 1.54 -2.59 -6.56
C LEU A 218 2.35 -3.07 -5.36
N ASN A 219 1.71 -3.62 -4.33
CA ASN A 219 2.38 -4.22 -3.19
C ASN A 219 3.09 -5.53 -3.55
N ASP A 220 2.44 -6.41 -4.31
CA ASP A 220 3.06 -7.65 -4.81
C ASP A 220 4.32 -7.32 -5.64
N PHE A 221 4.24 -6.28 -6.47
CA PHE A 221 5.40 -5.81 -7.22
C PHE A 221 6.51 -5.28 -6.30
N ARG A 222 6.17 -4.52 -5.26
CA ARG A 222 7.14 -4.06 -4.25
C ARG A 222 7.90 -5.25 -3.63
N GLU A 223 7.18 -6.31 -3.28
CA GLU A 223 7.78 -7.53 -2.69
C GLU A 223 8.71 -8.22 -3.69
N ASN A 224 8.31 -8.32 -4.95
CA ASN A 224 9.14 -8.88 -6.00
C ASN A 224 10.42 -8.06 -6.23
N VAL A 225 10.33 -6.73 -6.26
CA VAL A 225 11.51 -5.84 -6.36
C VAL A 225 12.42 -6.00 -5.15
N ALA A 226 11.86 -6.09 -3.94
CA ALA A 226 12.63 -6.31 -2.72
C ALA A 226 13.38 -7.67 -2.75
N MET A 227 12.72 -8.71 -3.24
CA MET A 227 13.32 -10.05 -3.39
C MET A 227 14.45 -10.04 -4.43
N TYR A 228 14.26 -9.40 -5.57
CA TYR A 228 15.29 -9.21 -6.59
C TYR A 228 16.50 -8.45 -6.03
N SER A 229 16.25 -7.32 -5.36
CA SER A 229 17.28 -6.49 -4.75
C SER A 229 18.03 -7.23 -3.64
N GLY A 230 17.34 -8.05 -2.85
CA GLY A 230 17.96 -8.91 -1.83
C GLY A 230 18.97 -9.88 -2.45
N ARG A 231 18.58 -10.60 -3.52
CA ARG A 231 19.50 -11.51 -4.24
C ARG A 231 20.73 -10.78 -4.80
N LYS A 232 20.52 -9.59 -5.35
CA LYS A 232 21.59 -8.74 -5.88
C LYS A 232 22.54 -8.28 -4.77
N GLN A 233 21.99 -7.89 -3.63
CA GLN A 233 22.75 -7.49 -2.46
C GLN A 233 23.54 -8.65 -1.87
N ASP A 234 22.98 -9.86 -1.82
CA ASP A 234 23.70 -11.06 -1.36
C ASP A 234 24.92 -11.38 -2.26
N ALA A 235 24.74 -11.25 -3.58
CA ALA A 235 25.84 -11.40 -4.53
C ALA A 235 26.92 -10.33 -4.31
N GLN A 236 26.55 -9.07 -4.15
CA GLN A 236 27.49 -7.98 -3.83
C GLN A 236 28.24 -8.25 -2.52
N ASN A 237 27.54 -8.61 -1.45
CA ASN A 237 28.14 -8.88 -0.16
C ASN A 237 29.16 -10.04 -0.22
N HIS A 238 28.81 -11.10 -0.95
CA HIS A 238 29.70 -12.23 -1.16
C HIS A 238 30.96 -11.83 -1.89
N LEU A 239 30.84 -11.04 -2.96
CA LEU A 239 31.96 -10.51 -3.72
C LEU A 239 32.90 -9.67 -2.84
N PHE A 240 32.36 -8.76 -2.03
CA PHE A 240 33.17 -7.91 -1.14
C PHE A 240 33.90 -8.69 -0.04
N VAL A 241 33.27 -9.75 0.47
CA VAL A 241 33.90 -10.61 1.49
C VAL A 241 35.02 -11.43 0.91
N ASN A 242 34.85 -11.98 -0.30
CA ASN A 242 35.81 -12.89 -0.90
C ASN A 242 36.91 -12.18 -1.70
N THR A 243 36.69 -10.90 -2.05
CA THR A 243 37.67 -10.10 -2.80
C THR A 243 37.95 -8.80 -2.05
N PRO A 244 38.70 -8.83 -0.93
CA PRO A 244 39.03 -7.64 -0.15
C PRO A 244 39.70 -6.58 -1.01
N GLY A 245 39.21 -5.35 -0.93
CA GLY A 245 39.72 -4.22 -1.72
C GLY A 245 39.11 -4.07 -3.11
N PHE A 246 38.25 -4.98 -3.53
CA PHE A 246 37.45 -4.78 -4.74
C PHE A 246 36.46 -3.63 -4.53
N SER A 247 36.39 -2.76 -5.54
CA SER A 247 35.42 -1.65 -5.54
C SER A 247 34.54 -1.78 -6.78
N LEU A 248 33.24 -1.54 -6.58
CA LEU A 248 32.30 -1.44 -7.70
C LEU A 248 32.53 -0.19 -8.59
N ALA A 249 33.48 0.67 -8.23
CA ALA A 249 33.87 1.81 -9.04
C ALA A 249 35.41 1.79 -9.28
N PRO A 250 35.88 1.87 -10.54
CA PRO A 250 35.08 1.89 -11.76
C PRO A 250 34.78 0.47 -12.27
N MET A 251 33.53 0.09 -12.29
CA MET A 251 33.08 -1.09 -13.03
C MET A 251 33.02 -0.78 -14.53
N GLY A 252 33.09 -1.81 -15.35
CA GLY A 252 32.96 -1.66 -16.80
C GLY A 252 34.25 -1.95 -17.55
N THR A 253 35.31 -2.30 -16.85
CA THR A 253 36.53 -2.85 -17.47
C THR A 253 36.43 -4.37 -17.52
N TYR A 254 37.16 -4.98 -18.47
CA TYR A 254 37.33 -6.44 -18.53
C TYR A 254 37.79 -7.02 -17.18
N GLY A 255 38.78 -6.41 -16.55
CA GLY A 255 39.33 -6.89 -15.28
C GLY A 255 38.27 -6.87 -14.13
N SER A 256 37.43 -5.85 -14.05
CA SER A 256 36.36 -5.81 -13.05
C SER A 256 35.30 -6.87 -13.31
N TRP A 257 34.88 -7.08 -14.55
CA TRP A 257 33.92 -8.10 -14.91
C TRP A 257 34.46 -9.51 -14.71
N LYS A 258 35.76 -9.74 -14.99
CA LYS A 258 36.41 -11.03 -14.72
C LYS A 258 36.29 -11.41 -13.25
N ILE A 259 36.61 -10.49 -12.33
CA ILE A 259 36.46 -10.71 -10.89
C ILE A 259 35.01 -11.03 -10.51
N ILE A 260 34.04 -10.31 -11.11
CA ILE A 260 32.60 -10.53 -10.87
C ILE A 260 32.18 -11.93 -11.33
N PHE A 261 32.63 -12.40 -12.51
CA PHE A 261 32.26 -13.72 -13.01
C PHE A 261 33.02 -14.86 -12.34
N GLU A 262 34.17 -14.59 -11.72
CA GLU A 262 34.90 -15.55 -10.87
C GLU A 262 34.18 -15.75 -9.51
N ASP A 263 33.36 -14.79 -9.06
CA ASP A 263 32.52 -14.93 -7.87
C ASP A 263 31.27 -15.75 -8.18
N PRO A 264 31.06 -16.91 -7.51
CA PRO A 264 30.00 -17.84 -7.86
C PRO A 264 28.59 -17.29 -7.62
N LEU A 265 28.38 -16.40 -6.63
CA LEU A 265 27.07 -15.80 -6.40
C LEU A 265 26.76 -14.70 -7.40
N CYS A 266 27.76 -13.91 -7.80
CA CYS A 266 27.59 -12.90 -8.85
C CYS A 266 27.29 -13.56 -10.20
N ALA A 267 28.06 -14.60 -10.58
CA ALA A 267 27.81 -15.36 -11.81
C ALA A 267 26.43 -16.01 -11.81
N ALA A 268 26.02 -16.65 -10.70
CA ALA A 268 24.70 -17.22 -10.56
C ALA A 268 23.59 -16.18 -10.61
N PHE A 269 23.77 -15.01 -9.99
CA PHE A 269 22.81 -13.91 -10.07
C PHE A 269 22.62 -13.45 -11.51
N ILE A 270 23.70 -13.17 -12.23
CA ILE A 270 23.67 -12.72 -13.63
C ILE A 270 23.02 -13.78 -14.52
N GLY A 271 23.42 -15.06 -14.39
CA GLY A 271 22.91 -16.15 -15.22
C GLY A 271 21.46 -16.55 -14.98
N THR A 272 20.87 -16.21 -13.82
CA THR A 272 19.51 -16.68 -13.47
C THR A 272 18.47 -15.57 -13.33
N SER A 273 18.89 -14.32 -13.12
CA SER A 273 17.97 -13.24 -12.76
C SER A 273 17.42 -12.48 -13.96
N ALA A 274 17.91 -12.70 -15.18
CA ALA A 274 17.40 -12.06 -16.40
C ALA A 274 15.87 -12.29 -16.61
N TYR A 275 15.36 -13.42 -16.15
CA TYR A 275 13.96 -13.82 -16.29
C TYR A 275 13.14 -13.68 -15.00
N PHE A 276 13.68 -13.04 -13.97
CA PHE A 276 13.03 -12.94 -12.65
C PHE A 276 11.62 -12.34 -12.72
N PHE A 277 11.43 -11.32 -13.55
CA PHE A 277 10.13 -10.67 -13.75
C PHE A 277 9.33 -11.24 -14.94
N GLY A 278 9.71 -12.41 -15.45
CA GLY A 278 9.05 -13.00 -16.61
C GLY A 278 9.41 -12.33 -17.94
N GLY A 279 8.66 -12.64 -18.99
CA GLY A 279 8.85 -12.04 -20.32
C GLY A 279 8.42 -10.57 -20.35
N GLY A 280 8.87 -9.83 -21.36
CA GLY A 280 8.87 -8.37 -21.47
C GLY A 280 7.55 -7.60 -21.32
N ASP A 281 6.41 -8.28 -21.08
CA ASP A 281 5.10 -7.62 -20.99
C ASP A 281 4.56 -7.49 -19.55
N TYR A 282 5.24 -8.04 -18.54
CA TYR A 282 4.79 -7.98 -17.15
C TYR A 282 4.58 -6.52 -16.67
N PHE A 283 5.48 -5.63 -17.02
CA PHE A 283 5.41 -4.22 -16.64
C PHE A 283 4.36 -3.44 -17.44
N GLY A 284 4.21 -3.74 -18.74
CA GLY A 284 3.16 -3.17 -19.55
C GLY A 284 1.78 -3.42 -18.96
N HIS A 285 1.52 -4.65 -18.53
CA HIS A 285 0.27 -5.02 -17.85
C HIS A 285 0.09 -4.33 -16.50
N MET A 286 1.16 -4.12 -15.74
CA MET A 286 1.09 -3.39 -14.47
C MET A 286 0.72 -1.91 -14.68
N ILE A 287 1.41 -1.23 -15.58
CA ILE A 287 1.14 0.17 -15.93
C ILE A 287 -0.29 0.31 -16.47
N GLN A 288 -0.70 -0.58 -17.38
CA GLN A 288 -2.05 -0.60 -17.93
C GLN A 288 -3.11 -0.77 -16.85
N ALA A 289 -2.90 -1.66 -15.89
CA ALA A 289 -3.83 -1.85 -14.78
C ALA A 289 -4.01 -0.60 -13.92
N VAL A 290 -2.94 0.16 -13.70
CA VAL A 290 -3.01 1.46 -13.00
C VAL A 290 -3.76 2.48 -13.85
N ASP A 291 -3.45 2.59 -15.14
CA ASP A 291 -4.11 3.51 -16.07
C ASP A 291 -5.61 3.22 -16.20
N ASP A 292 -6.01 1.94 -16.24
CA ASP A 292 -7.41 1.53 -16.31
C ASP A 292 -8.20 1.97 -15.06
N VAL A 293 -7.62 1.82 -13.87
CA VAL A 293 -8.24 2.27 -12.62
C VAL A 293 -8.35 3.80 -12.58
N ILE A 294 -7.30 4.52 -12.94
CA ILE A 294 -7.33 5.98 -13.05
C ILE A 294 -8.42 6.43 -14.02
N ALA A 295 -8.50 5.81 -15.21
CA ALA A 295 -9.51 6.12 -16.22
C ALA A 295 -10.93 5.83 -15.70
N SER A 296 -11.13 4.73 -14.98
CA SER A 296 -12.41 4.36 -14.37
C SER A 296 -12.86 5.39 -13.33
N ILE A 297 -11.96 5.83 -12.44
CA ILE A 297 -12.24 6.87 -11.44
C ILE A 297 -12.58 8.19 -12.13
N ASN A 298 -11.77 8.63 -13.07
CA ASN A 298 -11.99 9.88 -13.82
C ASN A 298 -13.33 9.90 -14.56
N LYS A 299 -13.70 8.78 -15.20
CA LYS A 299 -14.99 8.61 -15.88
C LYS A 299 -16.16 8.71 -14.88
N LYS A 300 -16.09 8.00 -13.76
CA LYS A 300 -17.17 7.93 -12.77
C LYS A 300 -17.42 9.27 -12.09
N TYR A 301 -16.36 9.99 -11.73
CA TYR A 301 -16.44 11.26 -11.00
C TYR A 301 -16.31 12.48 -11.90
N ARG A 302 -16.15 12.30 -13.22
CA ARG A 302 -16.00 13.37 -14.23
C ARG A 302 -14.88 14.35 -13.86
N PHE A 303 -13.72 13.81 -13.51
CA PHE A 303 -12.54 14.63 -13.32
C PHE A 303 -12.01 15.01 -14.72
N GLU A 304 -11.78 16.31 -14.93
CA GLU A 304 -11.08 16.78 -16.12
C GLU A 304 -9.64 16.25 -16.07
N ARG A 305 -9.16 15.68 -17.16
CA ARG A 305 -7.74 15.36 -17.28
C ARG A 305 -7.01 16.68 -17.10
N GLN A 306 -6.24 16.82 -16.02
CA GLN A 306 -5.27 17.90 -15.93
C GLN A 306 -4.34 17.72 -17.14
N GLY A 307 -4.48 18.62 -18.10
CA GLY A 307 -3.71 18.55 -19.33
C GLY A 307 -2.23 18.52 -18.97
N VAL A 308 -1.55 17.49 -19.45
CA VAL A 308 -0.09 17.48 -19.52
C VAL A 308 0.26 18.70 -20.36
N GLN A 309 0.63 19.80 -19.70
CA GLN A 309 1.33 20.89 -20.36
C GLN A 309 2.66 20.30 -20.85
N LYS A 310 2.75 20.18 -22.19
CA LYS A 310 3.98 19.80 -22.88
C LYS A 310 5.04 20.86 -22.73
#